data_7cd21f095ee00eb41b8edca9967007d3
#
_entry.id   7cd21f095ee00eb41b8edca9967007d3
#
_cell.length_a   1.000
_cell.length_b   1.000
_cell.length_c   1.000
_cell.angle_alpha   90.00
_cell.angle_beta   90.00
_cell.angle_gamma   90.00
#
_symmetry.space_group_name_H-M   'P 1'
#
loop_
_entity.id
_entity.type
_entity.pdbx_description
1 polymer ?
#
loop_
_entity_poly.entity_id
_entity_poly.type
_entity_poly.pdbx_seq_one_letter_code
_entity_poly.pdbx_strand_id
1 'polypeptide(L)'
;MNKVTYNSAISKRFRGYLPVVVDVETGGFDAKSDALLEIAATTVKMDEAGLLHPAETHAFHVQPFEGANIDPKALEFNGIDPDHPFRSALPEDDALRSLFTPIRKAVKASSCKRAILVGHNAFFDLGFLNAAVERCGIKRNPFHPFSTFDTVSLAGLAYGETVLAKAAQSAGLAWDSNEAHSAIY
;
A
#
# COMPACT_ATOMS: atom_id res chain seq x y z
N MET A 1 7.89 12.39 20.15
CA MET A 1 7.87 11.62 18.88
C MET A 1 9.25 11.02 18.67
N ASN A 2 9.42 9.72 18.80
CA ASN A 2 10.69 9.06 18.48
C ASN A 2 10.89 9.08 16.96
N LYS A 3 11.96 9.71 16.52
CA LYS A 3 12.32 9.80 15.11
C LYS A 3 12.70 8.40 14.61
N VAL A 4 12.00 7.89 13.61
CA VAL A 4 12.38 6.59 13.00
C VAL A 4 13.75 6.72 12.38
N THR A 5 14.65 5.80 12.75
CA THR A 5 16.01 5.74 12.19
C THR A 5 16.04 4.65 11.11
N TYR A 6 16.31 5.05 9.87
CA TYR A 6 16.50 4.14 8.75
C TYR A 6 17.98 3.78 8.59
N ASN A 7 18.23 2.54 8.21
CA ASN A 7 19.57 2.00 8.00
C ASN A 7 19.84 1.89 6.48
N SER A 8 21.02 2.36 6.04
CA SER A 8 21.44 2.26 4.64
C SER A 8 21.71 0.81 4.18
N ALA A 9 21.83 -0.15 5.09
CA ALA A 9 22.00 -1.55 4.74
C ALA A 9 20.83 -2.11 3.91
N ILE A 10 19.61 -1.59 4.12
CA ILE A 10 18.42 -1.99 3.33
C ILE A 10 18.59 -1.69 1.84
N SER A 11 19.30 -0.61 1.48
CA SER A 11 19.57 -0.26 0.09
C SER A 11 20.48 -1.27 -0.62
N LYS A 12 21.38 -1.89 0.11
CA LYS A 12 22.26 -2.96 -0.42
C LYS A 12 21.49 -4.25 -0.64
N ARG A 13 20.61 -4.62 0.31
CA ARG A 13 19.80 -5.84 0.26
C ARG A 13 18.87 -5.87 -0.94
N PHE A 14 18.23 -4.73 -1.26
CA PHE A 14 17.21 -4.63 -2.30
C PHE A 14 17.65 -3.78 -3.51
N ARG A 15 18.95 -3.69 -3.79
CA ARG A 15 19.53 -3.01 -4.96
C ARG A 15 19.14 -1.52 -5.07
N GLY A 16 18.97 -0.85 -3.94
CA GLY A 16 18.58 0.55 -3.89
C GLY A 16 17.08 0.78 -3.88
N TYR A 17 16.27 -0.24 -3.62
CA TYR A 17 14.84 -0.11 -3.40
C TYR A 17 14.48 -0.19 -1.92
N LEU A 18 13.56 0.67 -1.47
CA LEU A 18 12.94 0.58 -0.16
C LEU A 18 11.62 -0.18 -0.30
N PRO A 19 11.44 -1.35 0.32
CA PRO A 19 10.13 -1.99 0.39
C PRO A 19 9.15 -1.10 1.15
N VAL A 20 7.96 -0.93 0.60
CA VAL A 20 6.85 -0.21 1.24
C VAL A 20 5.61 -1.06 1.04
N VAL A 21 5.00 -1.50 2.14
CA VAL A 21 3.76 -2.26 2.10
C VAL A 21 2.63 -1.29 1.76
N VAL A 22 1.87 -1.61 0.74
CA VAL A 22 0.73 -0.80 0.29
C VAL A 22 -0.47 -1.70 0.18
N ASP A 23 -1.60 -1.18 0.60
CA ASP A 23 -2.90 -1.78 0.43
C ASP A 23 -3.92 -0.72 0.00
N VAL A 24 -4.90 -1.10 -0.83
CA VAL A 24 -5.93 -0.21 -1.35
C VAL A 24 -7.31 -0.83 -1.20
N GLU A 25 -8.31 0.00 -0.82
CA GLU A 25 -9.71 -0.33 -0.94
C GLU A 25 -10.32 0.42 -2.13
N THR A 26 -11.13 -0.27 -2.90
CA THR A 26 -11.58 0.21 -4.21
C THR A 26 -13.07 0.03 -4.44
N GLY A 27 -13.63 0.78 -5.37
CA GLY A 27 -15.01 0.64 -5.84
C GLY A 27 -15.21 -0.47 -6.86
N GLY A 28 -14.19 -1.28 -7.16
CA GLY A 28 -14.25 -2.36 -8.14
C GLY A 28 -12.86 -2.87 -8.50
N PHE A 29 -12.72 -3.53 -9.65
CA PHE A 29 -11.49 -4.22 -10.05
C PHE A 29 -10.72 -3.54 -11.20
N ASP A 30 -11.34 -2.59 -11.90
CA ASP A 30 -10.69 -1.88 -13.00
C ASP A 30 -10.11 -0.53 -12.54
N ALA A 31 -8.80 -0.48 -12.37
CA ALA A 31 -8.09 0.71 -11.90
C ALA A 31 -8.28 1.96 -12.79
N LYS A 32 -8.77 1.82 -14.03
CA LYS A 32 -9.01 2.95 -14.93
C LYS A 32 -10.37 3.60 -14.73
N SER A 33 -11.37 2.80 -14.40
CA SER A 33 -12.76 3.24 -14.27
C SER A 33 -13.27 3.28 -12.85
N ASP A 34 -12.72 2.44 -11.96
CA ASP A 34 -13.28 2.28 -10.62
C ASP A 34 -12.56 3.17 -9.61
N ALA A 35 -13.31 3.61 -8.60
CA ALA A 35 -12.80 4.51 -7.58
C ALA A 35 -11.70 3.87 -6.72
N LEU A 36 -10.63 4.62 -6.44
CA LEU A 36 -9.78 4.37 -5.29
C LEU A 36 -10.47 4.99 -4.07
N LEU A 37 -10.78 4.19 -3.06
CA LEU A 37 -11.53 4.63 -1.88
C LEU A 37 -10.64 4.81 -0.66
N GLU A 38 -9.70 3.92 -0.42
CA GLU A 38 -8.69 4.04 0.64
C GLU A 38 -7.32 3.65 0.10
N ILE A 39 -6.29 4.23 0.68
CA ILE A 39 -4.90 3.84 0.43
C ILE A 39 -4.10 3.95 1.73
N ALA A 40 -3.40 2.88 2.06
CA ALA A 40 -2.45 2.87 3.16
C ALA A 40 -1.05 2.46 2.68
N ALA A 41 -0.03 3.00 3.34
CA ALA A 41 1.35 2.63 3.08
C ALA A 41 2.14 2.56 4.38
N THR A 42 2.79 1.42 4.62
CA THR A 42 3.70 1.20 5.74
C THR A 42 5.13 1.08 5.23
N THR A 43 5.98 2.00 5.64
CA THR A 43 7.42 1.91 5.39
C THR A 43 8.05 0.87 6.29
N VAL A 44 9.17 0.29 5.87
CA VAL A 44 9.91 -0.68 6.68
C VAL A 44 11.30 -0.17 7.01
N LYS A 45 11.81 -0.59 8.17
CA LYS A 45 13.20 -0.44 8.59
C LYS A 45 13.85 -1.81 8.73
N MET A 46 15.16 -1.88 8.62
CA MET A 46 15.93 -3.11 8.79
C MET A 46 16.82 -2.97 10.04
N ASP A 47 16.81 -3.96 10.90
CA ASP A 47 17.69 -3.99 12.08
C ASP A 47 19.11 -4.48 11.74
N GLU A 48 19.97 -4.57 12.76
CA GLU A 48 21.36 -5.04 12.60
C GLU A 48 21.44 -6.51 12.22
N ALA A 49 20.44 -7.32 12.58
CA ALA A 49 20.34 -8.72 12.20
C ALA A 49 19.83 -8.92 10.75
N GLY A 50 19.41 -7.83 10.08
CA GLY A 50 18.86 -7.86 8.74
C GLY A 50 17.36 -8.19 8.68
N LEU A 51 16.65 -8.17 9.82
CA LEU A 51 15.20 -8.37 9.87
C LEU A 51 14.46 -7.08 9.56
N LEU A 52 13.34 -7.21 8.87
CA LEU A 52 12.48 -6.09 8.51
C LEU A 52 11.41 -5.88 9.59
N HIS A 53 11.17 -4.63 9.93
CA HIS A 53 10.16 -4.20 10.90
C HIS A 53 9.32 -3.07 10.33
N PRO A 54 8.02 -2.98 10.67
CA PRO A 54 7.22 -1.79 10.36
C PRO A 54 7.86 -0.52 10.95
N ALA A 55 7.74 0.60 10.25
CA ALA A 55 8.29 1.87 10.68
C ALA A 55 7.20 2.94 10.84
N GLU A 56 6.71 3.50 9.73
CA GLU A 56 5.66 4.52 9.75
C GLU A 56 4.53 4.09 8.83
N THR A 57 3.29 4.18 9.31
CA THR A 57 2.07 3.93 8.53
C THR A 57 1.36 5.25 8.24
N HIS A 58 0.96 5.44 7.01
CA HIS A 58 0.17 6.57 6.53
C HIS A 58 -1.03 6.02 5.77
N ALA A 59 -2.23 6.44 6.15
CA ALA A 59 -3.47 6.00 5.53
C ALA A 59 -4.38 7.20 5.23
N PHE A 60 -5.10 7.12 4.13
CA PHE A 60 -6.00 8.18 3.68
C PHE A 60 -7.26 7.58 3.06
N HIS A 61 -8.41 8.12 3.44
CA HIS A 61 -9.64 7.95 2.69
C HIS A 61 -9.58 8.87 1.46
N VAL A 62 -9.99 8.35 0.32
CA VAL A 62 -9.91 9.03 -0.98
C VAL A 62 -11.30 9.29 -1.53
N GLN A 63 -11.55 10.51 -1.97
CA GLN A 63 -12.79 10.84 -2.66
C GLN A 63 -12.78 10.20 -4.05
N PRO A 64 -13.88 9.57 -4.50
CA PRO A 64 -14.01 9.09 -5.86
C PRO A 64 -13.72 10.23 -6.86
N PHE A 65 -12.98 9.96 -7.91
CA PHE A 65 -12.77 10.91 -8.99
C PHE A 65 -14.07 11.10 -9.81
N GLU A 66 -14.20 12.22 -10.51
CA GLU A 66 -15.38 12.52 -11.30
C GLU A 66 -15.62 11.45 -12.39
N GLY A 67 -16.80 10.83 -12.38
CA GLY A 67 -17.15 9.75 -13.28
C GLY A 67 -16.60 8.37 -12.88
N ALA A 68 -16.04 8.25 -11.69
CA ALA A 68 -15.60 6.95 -11.18
C ALA A 68 -16.77 5.98 -11.04
N ASN A 69 -16.56 4.73 -11.46
CA ASN A 69 -17.49 3.65 -11.18
C ASN A 69 -17.31 3.13 -9.74
N ILE A 70 -18.42 2.77 -9.12
CA ILE A 70 -18.46 2.15 -7.80
C ILE A 70 -19.44 0.98 -7.84
N ASP A 71 -18.94 -0.25 -7.79
CA ASP A 71 -19.75 -1.45 -7.70
C ASP A 71 -20.32 -1.60 -6.28
N PRO A 72 -21.65 -1.68 -6.10
CA PRO A 72 -22.25 -1.90 -4.80
C PRO A 72 -21.72 -3.15 -4.07
N LYS A 73 -21.31 -4.19 -4.82
CA LYS A 73 -20.72 -5.39 -4.23
C LYS A 73 -19.34 -5.14 -3.63
N ALA A 74 -18.57 -4.23 -4.22
CA ALA A 74 -17.29 -3.83 -3.66
C ALA A 74 -17.50 -3.09 -2.33
N LEU A 75 -18.50 -2.20 -2.24
CA LEU A 75 -18.86 -1.51 -1.01
C LEU A 75 -19.39 -2.46 0.07
N GLU A 76 -20.19 -3.47 -0.33
CA GLU A 76 -20.65 -4.51 0.60
C GLU A 76 -19.48 -5.32 1.17
N PHE A 77 -18.46 -5.57 0.34
CA PHE A 77 -17.29 -6.34 0.72
C PHE A 77 -16.35 -5.58 1.66
N ASN A 78 -16.03 -4.32 1.35
CA ASN A 78 -15.10 -3.51 2.15
C ASN A 78 -15.78 -2.66 3.23
N GLY A 79 -17.12 -2.60 3.25
CA GLY A 79 -17.88 -1.87 4.26
C GLY A 79 -17.75 -0.35 4.17
N ILE A 80 -17.22 0.19 3.07
CA ILE A 80 -17.01 1.62 2.90
C ILE A 80 -18.30 2.28 2.40
N ASP A 81 -18.73 3.32 3.13
CA ASP A 81 -19.74 4.27 2.64
C ASP A 81 -19.01 5.52 2.13
N PRO A 82 -18.88 5.70 0.80
CA PRO A 82 -18.14 6.83 0.24
C PRO A 82 -18.79 8.18 0.53
N ASP A 83 -20.11 8.21 0.80
CA ASP A 83 -20.91 9.41 1.07
C ASP A 83 -21.05 9.71 2.58
N HIS A 84 -20.45 8.90 3.43
CA HIS A 84 -20.55 9.07 4.87
C HIS A 84 -20.00 10.45 5.32
N PRO A 85 -20.79 11.28 6.04
CA PRO A 85 -20.43 12.68 6.32
C PRO A 85 -19.18 12.86 7.21
N PHE A 86 -18.80 11.83 7.96
CA PHE A 86 -17.61 11.84 8.83
C PHE A 86 -16.39 11.12 8.24
N ARG A 87 -16.45 10.75 6.97
CA ARG A 87 -15.37 9.97 6.33
C ARG A 87 -14.10 10.80 6.08
N SER A 88 -14.05 12.08 6.22
CA SER A 88 -12.85 12.93 6.08
C SER A 88 -11.97 12.57 4.86
N ALA A 89 -12.61 12.19 3.75
CA ALA A 89 -11.91 11.77 2.54
C ALA A 89 -11.28 12.97 1.82
N LEU A 90 -10.06 12.79 1.35
CA LEU A 90 -9.31 13.79 0.59
C LEU A 90 -9.53 13.62 -0.92
N PRO A 91 -9.45 14.68 -1.71
CA PRO A 91 -9.28 14.57 -3.15
C PRO A 91 -8.10 13.64 -3.48
N GLU A 92 -8.23 12.86 -4.57
CA GLU A 92 -7.22 11.84 -4.94
C GLU A 92 -5.80 12.41 -5.06
N ASP A 93 -5.62 13.60 -5.63
CA ASP A 93 -4.32 14.29 -5.74
C ASP A 93 -3.74 14.63 -4.36
N ASP A 94 -4.55 15.15 -3.45
CA ASP A 94 -4.12 15.52 -2.10
C ASP A 94 -3.73 14.29 -1.26
N ALA A 95 -4.52 13.22 -1.35
CA ALA A 95 -4.25 11.95 -0.69
C ALA A 95 -2.90 11.36 -1.16
N LEU A 96 -2.69 11.27 -2.47
CA LEU A 96 -1.45 10.75 -3.04
C LEU A 96 -0.24 11.62 -2.70
N ARG A 97 -0.33 12.95 -2.77
CA ARG A 97 0.78 13.85 -2.39
C ARG A 97 1.12 13.72 -0.92
N SER A 98 0.11 13.59 -0.07
CA SER A 98 0.27 13.38 1.37
C SER A 98 0.96 12.04 1.66
N LEU A 99 0.55 10.96 0.97
CA LEU A 99 1.17 9.64 1.08
C LEU A 99 2.61 9.63 0.56
N PHE A 100 2.88 10.23 -0.58
CA PHE A 100 4.20 10.19 -1.22
C PHE A 100 5.27 11.00 -0.50
N THR A 101 4.88 12.02 0.25
CA THR A 101 5.83 12.89 0.95
C THR A 101 6.65 12.14 2.01
N PRO A 102 6.06 11.41 2.97
CA PRO A 102 6.82 10.60 3.92
C PRO A 102 7.58 9.46 3.25
N ILE A 103 7.00 8.80 2.22
CA ILE A 103 7.68 7.72 1.49
C ILE A 103 8.97 8.24 0.83
N ARG A 104 8.95 9.41 0.17
CA ARG A 104 10.15 10.02 -0.41
C ARG A 104 11.21 10.35 0.65
N LYS A 105 10.79 10.78 1.84
CA LYS A 105 11.70 11.01 2.97
C LYS A 105 12.34 9.71 3.44
N ALA A 106 11.56 8.64 3.58
CA ALA A 106 12.04 7.31 3.96
C ALA A 106 13.02 6.74 2.92
N VAL A 107 12.70 6.83 1.62
CA VAL A 107 13.59 6.42 0.52
C VAL A 107 14.93 7.14 0.61
N LYS A 108 14.93 8.46 0.82
CA LYS A 108 16.16 9.24 0.98
C LYS A 108 16.94 8.85 2.24
N ALA A 109 16.25 8.70 3.37
CA ALA A 109 16.85 8.35 4.66
C ALA A 109 17.48 6.95 4.67
N SER A 110 16.92 6.02 3.86
CA SER A 110 17.43 4.66 3.66
C SER A 110 18.56 4.56 2.62
N SER A 111 18.99 5.68 2.05
CA SER A 111 19.93 5.71 0.90
C SER A 111 19.43 4.89 -0.31
N CYS A 112 18.11 4.77 -0.45
CA CYS A 112 17.47 4.11 -1.58
C CYS A 112 17.21 5.09 -2.73
N LYS A 113 16.98 4.55 -3.92
CA LYS A 113 16.67 5.33 -5.15
C LYS A 113 15.17 5.49 -5.34
N ARG A 114 14.39 4.46 -4.97
CA ARG A 114 12.93 4.38 -5.11
C ARG A 114 12.33 3.47 -4.05
N ALA A 115 11.02 3.58 -3.87
CA ALA A 115 10.22 2.56 -3.21
C ALA A 115 9.91 1.41 -4.17
N ILE A 116 9.78 0.19 -3.65
CA ILE A 116 9.18 -0.96 -4.32
C ILE A 116 7.93 -1.36 -3.54
N LEU A 117 6.79 -1.47 -4.23
CA LEU A 117 5.53 -1.83 -3.61
C LEU A 117 5.57 -3.29 -3.16
N VAL A 118 5.11 -3.53 -1.95
CA VAL A 118 4.88 -4.87 -1.37
C VAL A 118 3.39 -5.00 -1.11
N GLY A 119 2.76 -6.08 -1.55
CA GLY A 119 1.34 -6.34 -1.33
C GLY A 119 1.00 -7.80 -1.57
N HIS A 120 -0.24 -8.18 -1.31
CA HIS A 120 -0.77 -9.52 -1.61
C HIS A 120 -1.62 -9.45 -2.87
N ASN A 121 -1.13 -9.97 -3.99
CA ASN A 121 -1.52 -9.61 -5.36
C ASN A 121 -1.14 -8.15 -5.70
N ALA A 122 0.06 -7.77 -5.38
CA ALA A 122 0.59 -6.41 -5.42
C ALA A 122 0.44 -5.67 -6.77
N PHE A 123 0.19 -6.39 -7.86
CA PHE A 123 -0.14 -5.79 -9.16
C PHE A 123 -1.46 -5.01 -9.13
N PHE A 124 -2.41 -5.45 -8.30
CA PHE A 124 -3.70 -4.79 -8.14
C PHE A 124 -3.52 -3.40 -7.52
N ASP A 125 -2.85 -3.34 -6.37
CA ASP A 125 -2.56 -2.08 -5.65
C ASP A 125 -1.72 -1.15 -6.51
N LEU A 126 -0.69 -1.68 -7.16
CA LEU A 126 0.15 -0.90 -8.07
C LEU A 126 -0.64 -0.39 -9.28
N GLY A 127 -1.60 -1.15 -9.77
CA GLY A 127 -2.50 -0.76 -10.86
C GLY A 127 -3.32 0.48 -10.50
N PHE A 128 -4.01 0.45 -9.35
CA PHE A 128 -4.78 1.59 -8.84
C PHE A 128 -3.90 2.80 -8.53
N LEU A 129 -2.76 2.59 -7.87
CA LEU A 129 -1.80 3.65 -7.61
C LEU A 129 -1.32 4.33 -8.89
N ASN A 130 -0.95 3.57 -9.92
CA ASN A 130 -0.47 4.12 -11.17
C ASN A 130 -1.58 4.85 -11.94
N ALA A 131 -2.80 4.31 -11.98
CA ALA A 131 -3.94 4.95 -12.62
C ALA A 131 -4.29 6.30 -11.93
N ALA A 132 -4.30 6.33 -10.61
CA ALA A 132 -4.50 7.56 -9.83
C ALA A 132 -3.37 8.58 -10.06
N VAL A 133 -2.11 8.14 -10.10
CA VAL A 133 -0.94 8.99 -10.42
C VAL A 133 -1.08 9.61 -11.82
N GLU A 134 -1.54 8.85 -12.80
CA GLU A 134 -1.76 9.31 -14.18
C GLU A 134 -2.90 10.34 -14.24
N ARG A 135 -4.06 10.04 -13.63
CA ARG A 135 -5.21 10.97 -13.55
C ARG A 135 -4.84 12.30 -12.91
N CYS A 136 -4.10 12.26 -11.81
CA CYS A 136 -3.66 13.45 -11.08
C CYS A 136 -2.43 14.15 -11.70
N GLY A 137 -1.86 13.64 -12.78
CA GLY A 137 -0.68 14.21 -13.43
C GLY A 137 0.57 14.29 -12.54
N ILE A 138 0.72 13.38 -11.58
CA ILE A 138 1.82 13.39 -10.60
C ILE A 138 3.11 12.87 -11.25
N LYS A 139 4.07 13.77 -11.50
CA LYS A 139 5.34 13.42 -12.16
C LYS A 139 6.38 12.73 -11.26
N ARG A 140 6.26 12.83 -9.94
CA ARG A 140 7.26 12.35 -8.97
C ARG A 140 6.71 11.22 -8.11
N ASN A 141 6.24 10.14 -8.75
CA ASN A 141 5.87 8.91 -8.09
C ASN A 141 7.11 8.26 -7.44
N PRO A 142 7.13 8.00 -6.12
CA PRO A 142 8.26 7.36 -5.46
C PRO A 142 8.43 5.89 -5.79
N PHE A 143 7.37 5.21 -6.25
CA PHE A 143 7.36 3.78 -6.49
C PHE A 143 7.99 3.38 -7.83
N HIS A 144 8.49 2.15 -7.88
CA HIS A 144 8.87 1.53 -9.14
C HIS A 144 7.62 1.32 -10.00
N PRO A 145 7.64 1.65 -11.31
CA PRO A 145 6.42 1.71 -12.13
C PRO A 145 5.77 0.34 -12.38
N PHE A 146 6.50 -0.78 -12.27
CA PHE A 146 6.00 -2.12 -12.59
C PHE A 146 6.59 -3.26 -11.75
N SER A 147 7.65 -3.03 -10.96
CA SER A 147 8.19 -4.08 -10.09
C SER A 147 7.59 -4.00 -8.70
N THR A 148 7.21 -5.18 -8.19
CA THR A 148 6.65 -5.35 -6.85
C THR A 148 7.33 -6.51 -6.12
N PHE A 149 7.17 -6.56 -4.80
CA PHE A 149 7.34 -7.78 -4.02
C PHE A 149 5.95 -8.31 -3.69
N ASP A 150 5.59 -9.45 -4.29
CA ASP A 150 4.27 -10.04 -4.13
C ASP A 150 4.29 -11.14 -3.06
N THR A 151 3.52 -10.92 -1.99
CA THR A 151 3.47 -11.86 -0.86
C THR A 151 2.70 -13.13 -1.19
N VAL A 152 1.86 -13.19 -2.25
CA VAL A 152 1.27 -14.45 -2.74
C VAL A 152 2.37 -15.42 -3.13
N SER A 153 3.33 -14.95 -3.96
CA SER A 153 4.44 -15.79 -4.41
C SER A 153 5.36 -16.20 -3.26
N LEU A 154 5.63 -15.27 -2.33
CA LEU A 154 6.48 -15.55 -1.17
C LEU A 154 5.83 -16.54 -0.21
N ALA A 155 4.53 -16.38 0.09
CA ALA A 155 3.76 -17.27 0.95
C ALA A 155 3.57 -18.64 0.28
N GLY A 156 3.30 -18.68 -1.01
CA GLY A 156 3.22 -19.91 -1.79
C GLY A 156 4.50 -20.72 -1.71
N LEU A 157 5.66 -20.04 -1.82
CA LEU A 157 6.97 -20.70 -1.72
C LEU A 157 7.28 -21.15 -0.28
N ALA A 158 6.98 -20.34 0.73
CA ALA A 158 7.36 -20.60 2.11
C ALA A 158 6.40 -21.54 2.85
N TYR A 159 5.09 -21.45 2.57
CA TYR A 159 4.03 -22.11 3.33
C TYR A 159 3.07 -22.96 2.47
N GLY A 160 3.18 -22.89 1.14
CA GLY A 160 2.22 -23.54 0.24
C GLY A 160 0.85 -22.85 0.19
N GLU A 161 0.74 -21.61 0.71
CA GLU A 161 -0.52 -20.87 0.84
C GLU A 161 -0.51 -19.62 -0.05
N THR A 162 -1.65 -19.36 -0.71
CA THR A 162 -1.82 -18.21 -1.61
C THR A 162 -2.93 -17.26 -1.16
N VAL A 163 -3.69 -17.63 -0.12
CA VAL A 163 -4.72 -16.80 0.51
C VAL A 163 -4.12 -16.12 1.73
N LEU A 164 -4.21 -14.79 1.82
CA LEU A 164 -3.53 -13.99 2.84
C LEU A 164 -3.83 -14.48 4.28
N ALA A 165 -5.10 -14.70 4.61
CA ALA A 165 -5.51 -15.19 5.93
C ALA A 165 -4.86 -16.55 6.27
N LYS A 166 -4.82 -17.48 5.30
CA LYS A 166 -4.19 -18.80 5.49
C LYS A 166 -2.67 -18.70 5.59
N ALA A 167 -2.08 -17.83 4.78
CA ALA A 167 -0.64 -17.56 4.83
C ALA A 167 -0.23 -16.97 6.18
N ALA A 168 -0.99 -16.00 6.71
CA ALA A 168 -0.78 -15.43 8.03
C ALA A 168 -0.89 -16.48 9.13
N GLN A 169 -1.92 -17.32 9.08
CA GLN A 169 -2.12 -18.43 10.04
C GLN A 169 -0.95 -19.43 9.97
N SER A 170 -0.51 -19.82 8.78
CA SER A 170 0.61 -20.74 8.59
C SER A 170 1.94 -20.15 9.06
N ALA A 171 2.07 -18.83 8.99
CA ALA A 171 3.21 -18.07 9.51
C ALA A 171 3.14 -17.86 11.04
N GLY A 172 2.07 -18.26 11.72
CA GLY A 172 1.86 -18.03 13.15
C GLY A 172 1.53 -16.58 13.51
N LEU A 173 1.05 -15.80 12.54
CA LEU A 173 0.63 -14.42 12.74
C LEU A 173 -0.83 -14.35 13.22
N ALA A 174 -1.13 -13.37 14.07
CA ALA A 174 -2.51 -13.07 14.42
C ALA A 174 -3.26 -12.56 13.18
N TRP A 175 -4.54 -12.96 13.07
CA TRP A 175 -5.42 -12.52 11.99
C TRP A 175 -6.78 -12.16 12.56
N ASP A 176 -7.26 -10.95 12.29
CA ASP A 176 -8.63 -10.52 12.59
C ASP A 176 -9.39 -10.32 11.28
N SER A 177 -10.38 -11.19 11.05
CA SER A 177 -11.20 -11.14 9.83
C SER A 177 -12.13 -9.92 9.76
N ASN A 178 -12.40 -9.26 10.89
CA ASN A 178 -13.25 -8.06 10.90
C ASN A 178 -12.49 -6.81 10.46
N GLU A 179 -11.17 -6.79 10.70
CA GLU A 179 -10.30 -5.67 10.32
C GLU A 179 -9.65 -5.87 8.93
N ALA A 180 -9.74 -7.08 8.38
CA ALA A 180 -9.02 -7.49 7.16
C ALA A 180 -9.48 -6.80 5.86
N HIS A 181 -10.51 -5.96 5.93
CA HIS A 181 -11.05 -5.17 4.83
C HIS A 181 -10.85 -3.66 5.05
N SER A 182 -9.83 -3.30 5.79
CA SER A 182 -9.38 -1.91 5.96
C SER A 182 -7.94 -1.81 5.48
N ALA A 183 -7.65 -0.88 4.60
CA ALA A 183 -6.31 -0.69 4.04
C ALA A 183 -5.23 -0.43 5.12
N ILE A 184 -5.61 -0.07 6.34
CA ILE A 184 -4.66 0.17 7.44
C ILE A 184 -4.33 -1.08 8.26
N TYR A 185 -5.13 -2.16 8.16
CA TYR A 185 -4.89 -3.41 8.89
C TYR A 185 -3.69 -4.15 8.34
#